data_1c65255aca77e5ac9f153f563fd1d875
#
_entry.id   1c65255aca77e5ac9f153f563fd1d875
#
_cell.length_a   1.000
_cell.length_b   1.000
_cell.length_c   1.000
_cell.angle_alpha   90.00
_cell.angle_beta   90.00
_cell.angle_gamma   90.00
#
_symmetry.space_group_name_H-M   'P 1'
#
loop_
_entity.id
_entity.type
_entity.pdbx_description
1 polymer ?
#
loop_
_entity_poly.entity_id
_entity_poly.type
_entity_poly.pdbx_seq_one_letter_code
_entity_poly.pdbx_strand_id
1 'polypeptide(L)' 'MKGYTVESGYMGYLDGAYFLFADERDYIEAYVEANQKCH' A
#
# COMPACT_ATOMS: atom_id res chain seq x y z
N MET A 1 -8.37 -0.08 -3.70
CA MET A 1 -6.95 -0.44 -3.55
C MET A 1 -6.36 -0.80 -4.89
N LYS A 2 -5.14 -0.39 -5.12
CA LYS A 2 -4.52 -0.58 -6.42
C LYS A 2 -3.05 -0.91 -6.23
N GLY A 3 -2.61 -2.05 -6.79
CA GLY A 3 -1.24 -2.46 -6.61
C GLY A 3 -0.95 -3.74 -7.37
N TYR A 4 0.31 -4.16 -7.32
CA TYR A 4 0.71 -5.38 -8.00
C TYR A 4 1.97 -5.94 -7.35
N THR A 5 2.13 -7.26 -7.48
CA THR A 5 3.28 -7.95 -6.91
C THR A 5 4.51 -7.74 -7.80
N VAL A 6 5.64 -7.46 -7.18
CA VAL A 6 6.90 -7.32 -7.88
C VAL A 6 7.93 -8.23 -7.24
N GLU A 7 9.07 -8.35 -7.90
CA GLU A 7 10.14 -9.24 -7.42
C GLU A 7 10.65 -8.81 -6.03
N SER A 8 10.71 -7.51 -5.81
CA SER A 8 11.23 -6.97 -4.57
C SER A 8 10.17 -6.86 -3.45
N GLY A 9 8.92 -7.20 -3.76
CA GLY A 9 7.87 -7.09 -2.78
C GLY A 9 6.53 -6.80 -3.42
N TYR A 10 5.86 -5.76 -2.96
CA TYR A 10 4.55 -5.39 -3.47
C TYR A 10 4.48 -3.88 -3.67
N MET A 11 4.15 -3.46 -4.88
CA MET A 11 3.96 -2.03 -5.16
C MET A 11 2.51 -1.67 -4.95
N GLY A 12 2.24 -0.80 -3.99
CA GLY A 12 0.89 -0.38 -3.68
C GLY A 12 0.68 1.10 -3.93
N TYR A 13 -0.44 1.43 -4.55
CA TYR A 13 -0.80 2.82 -4.82
C TYR A 13 -1.45 3.43 -3.59
N LEU A 14 -0.88 4.50 -3.10
CA LEU A 14 -1.35 5.13 -1.88
C LEU A 14 -1.09 6.63 -1.95
N ASP A 15 -2.14 7.41 -1.69
CA ASP A 15 -2.02 8.86 -1.58
C ASP A 15 -1.38 9.49 -2.83
N GLY A 16 -1.73 8.99 -4.01
CA GLY A 16 -1.29 9.58 -5.26
C GLY A 16 0.05 9.09 -5.77
N ALA A 17 0.64 8.09 -5.14
CA ALA A 17 1.94 7.58 -5.56
C ALA A 17 2.05 6.10 -5.22
N TYR A 18 2.95 5.41 -5.91
CA TYR A 18 3.25 4.02 -5.62
C TYR A 18 4.36 3.92 -4.59
N PHE A 19 4.20 3.00 -3.65
CA PHE A 19 5.21 2.73 -2.64
C PHE A 19 5.53 1.26 -2.64
N LEU A 20 6.78 0.92 -2.32
CA LEU A 20 7.21 -0.46 -2.23
C LEU A 20 6.98 -0.98 -0.82
N PHE A 21 6.24 -2.09 -0.73
CA PHE A 21 5.96 -2.75 0.53
C PHE A 21 6.57 -4.14 0.53
N ALA A 22 6.75 -4.70 1.72
CA ALA A 22 7.29 -6.05 1.84
C ALA A 22 6.36 -7.07 1.20
N ASP A 23 5.04 -6.91 1.39
CA ASP A 23 4.06 -7.78 0.76
C ASP A 23 2.71 -7.06 0.74
N GLU A 24 1.70 -7.77 0.22
CA GLU A 24 0.37 -7.18 0.09
C GLU A 24 -0.22 -6.81 1.45
N ARG A 25 0.04 -7.63 2.46
CA ARG A 25 -0.50 -7.36 3.78
C ARG A 25 0.03 -6.04 4.33
N ASP A 26 1.31 -5.79 4.13
CA ASP A 26 1.91 -4.53 4.55
C ASP A 26 1.21 -3.34 3.91
N TYR A 27 0.92 -3.48 2.63
CA TYR A 27 0.21 -2.43 1.91
C TYR A 27 -1.19 -2.23 2.47
N ILE A 28 -1.90 -3.31 2.73
CA ILE A 28 -3.26 -3.22 3.25
C ILE A 28 -3.28 -2.49 4.59
N GLU A 29 -2.34 -2.81 5.46
CA GLU A 29 -2.27 -2.14 6.75
C GLU A 29 -2.01 -0.65 6.60
N ALA A 30 -1.09 -0.29 5.72
CA ALA A 30 -0.80 1.11 5.48
C ALA A 30 -2.00 1.84 4.89
N TYR A 31 -2.71 1.18 3.98
CA TYR A 31 -3.90 1.76 3.35
C TYR A 31 -4.99 2.05 4.39
N VAL A 32 -5.24 1.07 5.25
CA VAL A 32 -6.27 1.22 6.28
C VAL A 32 -5.88 2.33 7.25
N GLU A 33 -4.62 2.38 7.65
CA GLU A 33 -4.15 3.42 8.56
C GLU A 33 -4.31 4.81 7.95
N ALA A 34 -3.97 4.94 6.68
CA ALA A 34 -4.10 6.23 6.00
C ALA A 34 -5.56 6.68 5.95
N ASN A 35 -6.46 5.74 5.70
CA ASN A 35 -7.89 6.07 5.66
C ASN A 35 -8.41 6.46 7.03
N GLN A 36 -7.91 5.85 8.07
CA GLN A 36 -8.39 6.15 9.42
C GLN A 36 -7.96 7.52 9.89
N LYS A 37 -6.93 8.08 9.30
CA LYS A 37 -6.48 9.41 9.67
C LYS A 37 -7.39 10.52 9.16
N CYS A 38 -8.35 10.18 8.35
CA CYS A 38 -9.17 11.17 7.67
C CYS A 38 -10.38 11.63 8.46
N HIS A 39 -10.45 11.35 9.72
CA HIS A 39 -11.61 11.87 10.48
C HIS A 39 -11.20 12.78 11.63
#